data_ec6c44ae6a351560498fd098a210cf70
#
_entry.id   ec6c44ae6a351560498fd098a210cf70
#
_cell.length_a   1.000
_cell.length_b   1.000
_cell.length_c   1.000
_cell.angle_alpha   90.00
_cell.angle_beta   90.00
_cell.angle_gamma   90.00
#
_symmetry.space_group_name_H-M   'P 1'
#
loop_
_entity.id
_entity.type
_entity.pdbx_description
1 polymer ?
#
loop_
_entity_poly.entity_id
_entity_poly.type
_entity_poly.pdbx_seq_one_letter_code
_entity_poly.pdbx_strand_id
1 'polypeptide(L)'
;SDPNTGVYLGHRRLSIVDLSPEGHQPKISPSQRYVIAFNGEIYNHLELRNELNQSQLGQTDWQGHSDTETLIACIDAWGLEITLKKALGMFAFALWDCKDKRLFLARDRLGEKPVYYGWQGGVFLFGSELKALKQHPNFKAEINRDAITLYLRHNYIPTPYSIYHNIFKLEPGCFLSVSENQPEPIKHTYWSACAVAEEGVRNPFIGGKEKAVDELDRLLRNSVREQMVADVPLGAFLSGGIDSSTIVASMQAESSRPIKTFTIGFHEEGYNEAKHAAAIAKHLGTEHTELYITPEEAMSVIPKLPSLYCEPFSDSSQIPTFLVAQLAKQHVTVSLSGDAGDELFCGYNRYQLTDKLWNKINLLPIPLREGISKGITSISPQAWNNITKYIPGMHKYNNVGDKLYKGAGVLGCKTVDELYVGLVSNVSTPEELVIYGAEPPTLLTGNAPVLSGLDEVQRMMALDLITYLPDDILVKVDRAAMGVSLETRVPFLNHKIVEFAWKVPQSMKLVNGQSKWILRQVLYKYVPKKLIERPKMGFGVPIDIWLRGPLRDWAETLLDESRLHREGYFNPLLIRKKWEEHL
;
A
#
# COMPACT_ATOMS: atom_id res chain seq x y z
N SER A 1 -16.96 20.32 -19.09
CA SER A 1 -17.75 21.08 -18.10
C SER A 1 -19.22 20.98 -18.43
N ASP A 2 -20.07 20.95 -17.42
CA ASP A 2 -21.51 21.14 -17.53
C ASP A 2 -21.85 22.52 -16.90
N PRO A 3 -21.86 23.60 -17.71
CA PRO A 3 -22.02 24.96 -17.19
C PRO A 3 -23.36 25.19 -16.46
N ASN A 4 -24.40 24.41 -16.78
CA ASN A 4 -25.73 24.55 -16.19
C ASN A 4 -25.79 24.00 -14.75
N THR A 5 -24.84 23.17 -14.38
CA THR A 5 -24.77 22.52 -13.05
C THR A 5 -23.50 22.90 -12.30
N GLY A 6 -22.59 23.68 -12.91
CA GLY A 6 -21.32 24.06 -12.29
C GLY A 6 -20.34 22.91 -12.08
N VAL A 7 -20.48 21.80 -12.84
CA VAL A 7 -19.59 20.63 -12.73
C VAL A 7 -18.44 20.75 -13.72
N TYR A 8 -17.21 20.58 -13.21
CA TYR A 8 -15.97 20.63 -13.97
C TYR A 8 -15.15 19.36 -13.70
N LEU A 9 -14.85 18.60 -14.76
CA LEU A 9 -13.95 17.46 -14.73
C LEU A 9 -12.68 17.81 -15.49
N GLY A 10 -11.54 17.48 -14.92
CA GLY A 10 -10.23 17.66 -15.55
C GLY A 10 -9.36 16.42 -15.36
N HIS A 11 -8.49 16.15 -16.34
CA HIS A 11 -7.57 15.03 -16.28
C HIS A 11 -6.21 15.38 -16.88
N ARG A 12 -5.12 14.91 -16.27
CA ARG A 12 -3.77 14.96 -16.81
C ARG A 12 -3.30 13.55 -17.09
N ARG A 13 -3.39 13.15 -18.36
CA ARG A 13 -3.18 11.78 -18.79
C ARG A 13 -1.69 11.38 -18.83
N LEU A 14 -1.36 10.22 -18.23
CA LEU A 14 -0.20 9.42 -18.59
C LEU A 14 -0.70 8.36 -19.58
N SER A 15 -0.34 8.47 -20.87
CA SER A 15 -0.84 7.58 -21.91
C SER A 15 -0.07 6.26 -21.90
N ILE A 16 -0.76 5.15 -21.67
CA ILE A 16 -0.22 3.79 -21.62
C ILE A 16 -0.86 2.89 -22.68
N VAL A 17 -2.20 2.86 -22.72
CA VAL A 17 -3.00 2.17 -23.73
C VAL A 17 -3.72 3.21 -24.56
N ASP A 18 -3.69 3.07 -25.88
CA ASP A 18 -4.20 4.03 -26.86
C ASP A 18 -3.48 5.39 -26.81
N LEU A 19 -2.36 5.49 -27.51
CA LEU A 19 -1.57 6.72 -27.62
C LEU A 19 -2.16 7.74 -28.60
N SER A 20 -3.26 7.40 -29.27
CA SER A 20 -3.94 8.29 -30.23
C SER A 20 -4.72 9.40 -29.51
N PRO A 21 -5.17 10.44 -30.26
CA PRO A 21 -6.08 11.46 -29.73
C PRO A 21 -7.40 10.90 -29.20
N GLU A 22 -7.83 9.71 -29.67
CA GLU A 22 -9.06 9.06 -29.24
C GLU A 22 -9.01 8.57 -27.78
N GLY A 23 -7.81 8.38 -27.24
CA GLY A 23 -7.61 8.11 -25.82
C GLY A 23 -7.78 9.33 -24.90
N HIS A 24 -8.28 10.46 -25.36
CA HIS A 24 -8.43 11.68 -24.56
C HIS A 24 -9.39 11.52 -23.39
N GLN A 25 -9.18 12.35 -22.35
CA GLN A 25 -10.04 12.42 -21.17
C GLN A 25 -10.26 13.91 -20.77
N PRO A 26 -11.41 14.26 -20.14
CA PRO A 26 -12.55 13.38 -19.81
C PRO A 26 -13.23 12.80 -21.05
N LYS A 27 -13.67 11.51 -20.95
CA LYS A 27 -14.34 10.78 -22.03
C LYS A 27 -15.85 10.81 -21.87
N ILE A 28 -16.58 10.89 -22.98
CA ILE A 28 -18.05 10.92 -23.01
C ILE A 28 -18.54 9.53 -23.47
N SER A 29 -19.61 9.02 -22.85
CA SER A 29 -20.21 7.73 -23.22
C SER A 29 -20.90 7.79 -24.60
N PRO A 30 -21.10 6.62 -25.26
CA PRO A 30 -21.82 6.55 -26.55
C PRO A 30 -23.20 7.20 -26.52
N SER A 31 -23.97 7.05 -25.43
CA SER A 31 -25.28 7.69 -25.24
C SER A 31 -25.22 9.18 -24.91
N GLN A 32 -24.02 9.74 -24.68
CA GLN A 32 -23.77 11.09 -24.17
C GLN A 32 -24.33 11.35 -22.76
N ARG A 33 -24.76 10.31 -22.05
CA ARG A 33 -25.27 10.41 -20.68
C ARG A 33 -24.17 10.62 -19.65
N TYR A 34 -23.03 9.92 -19.84
CA TYR A 34 -21.96 9.91 -18.85
C TYR A 34 -20.69 10.59 -19.35
N VAL A 35 -20.00 11.26 -18.41
CA VAL A 35 -18.67 11.84 -18.63
C VAL A 35 -17.74 11.29 -17.54
N ILE A 36 -16.62 10.69 -17.93
CA ILE A 36 -15.65 10.09 -16.98
C ILE A 36 -14.30 10.78 -17.03
N ALA A 37 -13.70 11.02 -15.84
CA ALA A 37 -12.27 11.28 -15.65
C ALA A 37 -11.69 10.12 -14.85
N PHE A 38 -10.79 9.36 -15.46
CA PHE A 38 -10.33 8.05 -15.00
C PHE A 38 -8.82 8.03 -14.82
N ASN A 39 -8.37 7.65 -13.62
CA ASN A 39 -6.96 7.41 -13.26
C ASN A 39 -6.79 5.92 -12.97
N GLY A 40 -6.14 5.18 -13.86
CA GLY A 40 -5.92 3.76 -13.69
C GLY A 40 -5.80 2.98 -14.98
N GLU A 41 -6.00 1.67 -14.88
CA GLU A 41 -5.98 0.72 -15.99
C GLU A 41 -6.99 -0.41 -15.75
N ILE A 42 -7.81 -0.75 -16.76
CA ILE A 42 -8.72 -1.91 -16.73
C ILE A 42 -8.09 -3.03 -17.55
N TYR A 43 -7.48 -3.99 -16.88
CA TYR A 43 -6.68 -5.05 -17.50
C TYR A 43 -7.48 -5.99 -18.40
N ASN A 44 -8.74 -6.25 -18.06
CA ASN A 44 -9.62 -7.12 -18.85
C ASN A 44 -10.51 -6.35 -19.85
N HIS A 45 -10.13 -5.11 -20.22
CA HIS A 45 -10.96 -4.27 -21.09
C HIS A 45 -11.32 -4.95 -22.43
N LEU A 46 -10.44 -5.76 -23.00
CA LEU A 46 -10.72 -6.50 -24.24
C LEU A 46 -11.79 -7.58 -24.05
N GLU A 47 -11.81 -8.26 -22.89
CA GLU A 47 -12.87 -9.24 -22.55
C GLU A 47 -14.22 -8.53 -22.39
N LEU A 48 -14.24 -7.41 -21.65
CA LEU A 48 -15.44 -6.60 -21.45
C LEU A 48 -15.98 -6.05 -22.78
N ARG A 49 -15.09 -5.61 -23.67
CA ARG A 49 -15.44 -5.14 -25.02
C ARG A 49 -16.07 -6.24 -25.84
N ASN A 50 -15.52 -7.45 -25.80
CA ASN A 50 -16.08 -8.61 -26.50
C ASN A 50 -17.45 -9.00 -25.94
N GLU A 51 -17.62 -9.01 -24.62
CA GLU A 51 -18.90 -9.30 -23.97
C GLU A 51 -19.96 -8.26 -24.36
N LEU A 52 -19.59 -6.97 -24.37
CA LEU A 52 -20.47 -5.90 -24.77
C LEU A 52 -20.91 -6.03 -26.24
N ASN A 53 -19.98 -6.32 -27.15
CA ASN A 53 -20.27 -6.52 -28.58
C ASN A 53 -21.19 -7.72 -28.85
N GLN A 54 -21.13 -8.76 -27.99
CA GLN A 54 -22.01 -9.94 -28.09
C GLN A 54 -23.40 -9.70 -27.48
N SER A 55 -23.53 -8.67 -26.63
CA SER A 55 -24.80 -8.32 -26.01
C SER A 55 -25.68 -7.53 -27.00
N GLN A 56 -27.01 -7.74 -26.94
CA GLN A 56 -27.97 -6.94 -27.72
C GLN A 56 -28.05 -5.46 -27.27
N LEU A 57 -27.34 -5.10 -26.19
CA LEU A 57 -27.41 -3.79 -25.54
C LEU A 57 -26.43 -2.75 -26.13
N GLY A 58 -25.50 -3.14 -26.99
CA GLY A 58 -24.55 -2.18 -27.50
C GLY A 58 -23.78 -2.60 -28.75
N GLN A 59 -24.24 -2.22 -29.94
CA GLN A 59 -23.30 -1.96 -31.02
C GLN A 59 -22.58 -0.65 -30.71
N THR A 60 -21.36 -0.74 -30.19
CA THR A 60 -20.52 0.42 -29.93
C THR A 60 -19.60 0.63 -31.11
N ASP A 61 -19.72 1.78 -31.77
CA ASP A 61 -18.74 2.25 -32.75
C ASP A 61 -17.49 2.72 -31.97
N TRP A 62 -16.54 1.80 -31.77
CA TRP A 62 -15.31 2.07 -31.07
C TRP A 62 -14.46 3.08 -31.83
N GLN A 63 -14.11 4.19 -31.17
CA GLN A 63 -13.27 5.24 -31.77
C GLN A 63 -11.79 4.93 -31.60
N GLY A 64 -11.43 4.31 -30.49
CA GLY A 64 -10.08 3.91 -30.15
C GLY A 64 -10.02 2.52 -29.55
N HIS A 65 -8.91 2.22 -28.88
CA HIS A 65 -8.75 0.95 -28.18
C HIS A 65 -8.43 1.13 -26.67
N SER A 66 -8.70 2.33 -26.13
CA SER A 66 -8.45 2.60 -24.71
C SER A 66 -9.39 1.80 -23.81
N ASP A 67 -8.87 1.40 -22.67
CA ASP A 67 -9.62 0.79 -21.57
C ASP A 67 -10.70 1.74 -21.01
N THR A 68 -10.42 3.04 -20.97
CA THR A 68 -11.37 4.08 -20.55
C THR A 68 -12.61 4.12 -21.42
N GLU A 69 -12.46 4.00 -22.74
CA GLU A 69 -13.59 3.93 -23.66
C GLU A 69 -14.44 2.68 -23.39
N THR A 70 -13.79 1.55 -23.18
CA THR A 70 -14.47 0.30 -22.84
C THR A 70 -15.23 0.43 -21.52
N LEU A 71 -14.59 0.99 -20.47
CA LEU A 71 -15.19 1.15 -19.15
C LEU A 71 -16.46 2.01 -19.20
N ILE A 72 -16.41 3.17 -19.86
CA ILE A 72 -17.57 4.06 -19.93
C ILE A 72 -18.70 3.48 -20.78
N ALA A 73 -18.39 2.73 -21.84
CA ALA A 73 -19.38 2.02 -22.63
C ALA A 73 -20.06 0.90 -21.84
N CYS A 74 -19.32 0.17 -21.01
CA CYS A 74 -19.87 -0.82 -20.07
C CYS A 74 -20.78 -0.17 -19.02
N ILE A 75 -20.40 0.98 -18.47
CA ILE A 75 -21.24 1.73 -17.52
C ILE A 75 -22.54 2.19 -18.20
N ASP A 76 -22.46 2.64 -19.42
CA ASP A 76 -23.61 3.07 -20.20
C ASP A 76 -24.61 1.93 -20.47
N ALA A 77 -24.09 0.73 -20.75
CA ALA A 77 -24.90 -0.45 -21.07
C ALA A 77 -25.40 -1.21 -19.82
N TRP A 78 -24.55 -1.42 -18.81
CA TRP A 78 -24.83 -2.31 -17.67
C TRP A 78 -25.08 -1.54 -16.35
N GLY A 79 -24.75 -0.25 -16.31
CA GLY A 79 -24.72 0.55 -15.09
C GLY A 79 -23.43 0.40 -14.30
N LEU A 80 -23.21 1.35 -13.37
CA LEU A 80 -21.96 1.50 -12.62
C LEU A 80 -21.61 0.25 -11.82
N GLU A 81 -22.51 -0.23 -10.96
CA GLU A 81 -22.20 -1.31 -10.01
C GLU A 81 -21.86 -2.64 -10.71
N ILE A 82 -22.60 -3.01 -11.77
CA ILE A 82 -22.34 -4.23 -12.53
C ILE A 82 -20.96 -4.13 -13.20
N THR A 83 -20.66 -2.97 -13.79
CA THR A 83 -19.37 -2.73 -14.43
C THR A 83 -18.21 -2.83 -13.44
N LEU A 84 -18.34 -2.21 -12.25
CA LEU A 84 -17.32 -2.30 -11.18
C LEU A 84 -17.06 -3.74 -10.73
N LYS A 85 -18.10 -4.57 -10.66
CA LYS A 85 -17.97 -6.00 -10.30
C LYS A 85 -17.25 -6.82 -11.37
N LYS A 86 -17.42 -6.47 -12.65
CA LYS A 86 -16.80 -7.16 -13.80
C LYS A 86 -15.39 -6.67 -14.12
N ALA A 87 -15.11 -5.40 -13.91
CA ALA A 87 -13.81 -4.79 -14.22
C ALA A 87 -12.68 -5.38 -13.37
N LEU A 88 -11.57 -5.77 -14.01
CA LEU A 88 -10.30 -6.13 -13.39
C LEU A 88 -9.33 -4.98 -13.63
N GLY A 89 -8.85 -4.35 -12.57
CA GLY A 89 -7.93 -3.23 -12.74
C GLY A 89 -7.68 -2.45 -11.46
N MET A 90 -6.74 -1.54 -11.57
CA MET A 90 -6.44 -0.51 -10.59
C MET A 90 -7.07 0.79 -11.05
N PHE A 91 -7.87 1.45 -10.23
CA PHE A 91 -8.53 2.69 -10.65
C PHE A 91 -9.04 3.56 -9.52
N ALA A 92 -9.08 4.85 -9.85
CA ALA A 92 -9.93 5.85 -9.20
C ALA A 92 -10.53 6.73 -10.28
N PHE A 93 -11.83 6.98 -10.26
CA PHE A 93 -12.47 7.82 -11.25
C PHE A 93 -13.61 8.66 -10.72
N ALA A 94 -13.90 9.74 -11.45
CA ALA A 94 -15.11 10.54 -11.32
C ALA A 94 -15.99 10.33 -12.55
N LEU A 95 -17.27 10.03 -12.32
CA LEU A 95 -18.29 9.81 -13.34
C LEU A 95 -19.44 10.80 -13.12
N TRP A 96 -19.69 11.65 -14.09
CA TRP A 96 -20.83 12.55 -14.09
C TRP A 96 -21.98 11.99 -14.93
N ASP A 97 -23.14 11.82 -14.30
CA ASP A 97 -24.41 11.49 -14.98
C ASP A 97 -25.12 12.78 -15.38
N CYS A 98 -25.08 13.12 -16.66
CA CYS A 98 -25.69 14.32 -17.21
C CYS A 98 -27.23 14.31 -17.11
N LYS A 99 -27.85 13.12 -17.07
CA LYS A 99 -29.31 12.95 -16.99
C LYS A 99 -29.80 13.13 -15.55
N ASP A 100 -29.21 12.40 -14.63
CA ASP A 100 -29.65 12.36 -13.23
C ASP A 100 -28.95 13.43 -12.36
N LYS A 101 -28.07 14.25 -12.98
CA LYS A 101 -27.29 15.33 -12.32
C LYS A 101 -26.60 14.82 -11.04
N ARG A 102 -25.91 13.70 -11.16
CA ARG A 102 -25.25 13.01 -10.07
C ARG A 102 -23.78 12.74 -10.39
N LEU A 103 -22.92 13.05 -9.44
CA LEU A 103 -21.50 12.70 -9.49
C LEU A 103 -21.28 11.41 -8.73
N PHE A 104 -20.53 10.48 -9.32
CA PHE A 104 -20.01 9.29 -8.66
C PHE A 104 -18.49 9.37 -8.59
N LEU A 105 -17.91 8.96 -7.46
CA LEU A 105 -16.49 8.69 -7.34
C LEU A 105 -16.33 7.21 -7.02
N ALA A 106 -15.42 6.52 -7.66
CA ALA A 106 -15.16 5.10 -7.42
C ALA A 106 -13.67 4.83 -7.22
N ARG A 107 -13.36 3.87 -6.36
CA ARG A 107 -11.99 3.40 -6.08
C ARG A 107 -11.92 1.89 -6.25
N ASP A 108 -10.80 1.39 -6.79
CA ASP A 108 -10.58 -0.03 -6.99
C ASP A 108 -10.65 -0.86 -5.70
N ARG A 109 -10.69 -2.18 -5.85
CA ARG A 109 -10.97 -3.15 -4.77
C ARG A 109 -10.02 -3.05 -3.59
N LEU A 110 -8.74 -2.77 -3.85
CA LEU A 110 -7.67 -2.78 -2.83
C LEU A 110 -7.03 -1.42 -2.60
N GLY A 111 -7.52 -0.37 -3.32
CA GLY A 111 -7.06 0.99 -3.14
C GLY A 111 -5.72 1.30 -3.78
N GLU A 112 -5.40 0.64 -4.91
CA GLU A 112 -4.17 0.90 -5.67
C GLU A 112 -4.09 2.33 -6.17
N LYS A 113 -5.23 2.91 -6.59
CA LYS A 113 -5.29 4.32 -6.99
C LYS A 113 -6.01 5.18 -5.94
N PRO A 114 -5.47 6.38 -5.67
CA PRO A 114 -6.02 7.27 -4.65
C PRO A 114 -7.16 8.14 -5.18
N VAL A 115 -8.13 8.45 -4.32
CA VAL A 115 -9.09 9.53 -4.52
C VAL A 115 -9.42 10.22 -3.19
N TYR A 116 -9.26 11.53 -3.17
CA TYR A 116 -9.65 12.43 -2.09
C TYR A 116 -10.92 13.16 -2.48
N TYR A 117 -11.78 13.46 -1.50
CA TYR A 117 -13.02 14.21 -1.73
C TYR A 117 -13.46 14.96 -0.48
N GLY A 118 -14.29 15.98 -0.69
CA GLY A 118 -14.92 16.66 0.43
C GLY A 118 -15.44 18.05 0.07
N TRP A 119 -16.14 18.65 1.03
CA TRP A 119 -16.73 19.99 0.90
C TRP A 119 -15.77 21.06 1.42
N GLN A 120 -15.48 22.06 0.59
CA GLN A 120 -14.64 23.19 0.93
C GLN A 120 -15.29 24.48 0.44
N GLY A 121 -15.67 25.36 1.38
CA GLY A 121 -16.27 26.65 1.03
C GLY A 121 -17.54 26.56 0.16
N GLY A 122 -18.36 25.53 0.36
CA GLY A 122 -19.59 25.28 -0.41
C GLY A 122 -19.38 24.60 -1.77
N VAL A 123 -18.15 24.16 -2.08
CA VAL A 123 -17.84 23.41 -3.31
C VAL A 123 -17.40 22.01 -2.96
N PHE A 124 -17.96 21.01 -3.65
CA PHE A 124 -17.50 19.63 -3.55
C PHE A 124 -16.27 19.41 -4.42
N LEU A 125 -15.13 19.17 -3.78
CA LEU A 125 -13.85 18.96 -4.45
C LEU A 125 -13.48 17.49 -4.43
N PHE A 126 -12.82 17.00 -5.48
CA PHE A 126 -12.27 15.65 -5.54
C PHE A 126 -11.02 15.61 -6.43
N GLY A 127 -10.18 14.62 -6.23
CA GLY A 127 -8.98 14.43 -7.04
C GLY A 127 -8.07 13.33 -6.51
N SER A 128 -7.14 12.89 -7.34
CA SER A 128 -6.15 11.86 -6.96
C SER A 128 -5.08 12.38 -6.00
N GLU A 129 -4.87 13.70 -5.94
CA GLU A 129 -3.81 14.31 -5.12
C GLU A 129 -4.31 15.60 -4.44
N LEU A 130 -3.96 15.78 -3.16
CA LEU A 130 -4.32 16.96 -2.39
C LEU A 130 -3.76 18.27 -2.98
N LYS A 131 -2.59 18.21 -3.64
CA LYS A 131 -2.01 19.40 -4.30
C LYS A 131 -2.87 19.93 -5.44
N ALA A 132 -3.67 19.08 -6.10
CA ALA A 132 -4.63 19.51 -7.12
C ALA A 132 -5.83 20.23 -6.47
N LEU A 133 -6.37 19.69 -5.38
CA LEU A 133 -7.48 20.32 -4.64
C LEU A 133 -7.08 21.68 -4.09
N LYS A 134 -5.84 21.83 -3.61
CA LYS A 134 -5.28 23.09 -3.07
C LYS A 134 -5.24 24.23 -4.08
N GLN A 135 -5.32 23.95 -5.38
CA GLN A 135 -5.36 25.01 -6.41
C GLN A 135 -6.73 25.67 -6.52
N HIS A 136 -7.78 25.04 -5.96
CA HIS A 136 -9.11 25.63 -6.01
C HIS A 136 -9.22 26.81 -5.01
N PRO A 137 -9.75 28.00 -5.41
CA PRO A 137 -9.77 29.19 -4.56
C PRO A 137 -10.58 29.01 -3.26
N ASN A 138 -11.57 28.11 -3.24
CA ASN A 138 -12.35 27.81 -2.04
C ASN A 138 -11.70 26.79 -1.11
N PHE A 139 -10.54 26.23 -1.49
CA PHE A 139 -9.86 25.26 -0.64
C PHE A 139 -9.26 25.94 0.59
N LYS A 140 -9.66 25.47 1.77
CA LYS A 140 -9.09 25.91 3.05
C LYS A 140 -8.05 24.88 3.51
N ALA A 141 -6.78 25.26 3.51
CA ALA A 141 -5.69 24.39 3.95
C ALA A 141 -5.63 24.28 5.49
N GLU A 142 -6.77 24.09 6.13
CA GLU A 142 -6.86 23.93 7.59
C GLU A 142 -6.42 22.52 7.99
N ILE A 143 -5.33 22.45 8.79
CA ILE A 143 -4.74 21.20 9.22
C ILE A 143 -5.62 20.52 10.27
N ASN A 144 -5.94 19.26 10.05
CA ASN A 144 -6.63 18.40 10.99
C ASN A 144 -5.63 17.84 12.03
N ARG A 145 -5.69 18.34 13.27
CA ARG A 145 -4.81 17.91 14.36
C ARG A 145 -5.03 16.46 14.75
N ASP A 146 -6.25 15.97 14.63
CA ASP A 146 -6.59 14.58 14.89
C ASP A 146 -5.93 13.64 13.87
N ALA A 147 -5.82 14.07 12.61
CA ALA A 147 -5.06 13.34 11.60
C ALA A 147 -3.54 13.31 11.90
N ILE A 148 -2.99 14.34 12.57
CA ILE A 148 -1.59 14.32 13.02
C ILE A 148 -1.38 13.25 14.10
N THR A 149 -2.34 13.02 15.00
CA THR A 149 -2.21 11.93 15.99
C THR A 149 -2.15 10.56 15.30
N LEU A 150 -3.00 10.35 14.30
CA LEU A 150 -2.98 9.12 13.49
C LEU A 150 -1.64 8.95 12.74
N TYR A 151 -1.12 10.02 12.16
CA TYR A 151 0.21 10.00 11.53
C TYR A 151 1.32 9.61 12.50
N LEU A 152 1.33 10.16 13.72
CA LEU A 152 2.33 9.80 14.72
C LEU A 152 2.22 8.34 15.16
N ARG A 153 1.00 7.79 15.20
CA ARG A 153 0.80 6.38 15.51
C ARG A 153 1.27 5.47 14.38
N HIS A 154 0.86 5.75 13.15
CA HIS A 154 0.97 4.81 12.03
C HIS A 154 2.09 5.12 11.03
N ASN A 155 2.72 6.30 11.07
CA ASN A 155 3.60 6.87 10.05
C ASN A 155 2.90 7.25 8.73
N TYR A 156 1.59 7.08 8.64
CA TYR A 156 0.70 7.53 7.58
C TYR A 156 -0.64 7.95 8.18
N ILE A 157 -1.46 8.62 7.41
CA ILE A 157 -2.83 8.96 7.83
C ILE A 157 -3.76 7.90 7.26
N PRO A 158 -4.41 7.05 8.09
CA PRO A 158 -5.28 5.99 7.60
C PRO A 158 -6.59 6.52 6.99
N THR A 159 -7.09 5.82 6.01
CA THR A 159 -8.43 6.02 5.43
C THR A 159 -9.51 5.87 6.53
N PRO A 160 -10.56 6.74 6.57
CA PRO A 160 -10.93 7.75 5.56
C PRO A 160 -10.31 9.13 5.78
N TYR A 161 -9.43 9.33 6.75
CA TYR A 161 -8.91 10.64 7.13
C TYR A 161 -7.89 11.18 6.13
N SER A 162 -7.74 12.50 6.09
CA SER A 162 -6.63 13.20 5.44
C SER A 162 -6.09 14.29 6.36
N ILE A 163 -4.96 14.87 5.97
CA ILE A 163 -4.33 15.96 6.75
C ILE A 163 -5.19 17.24 6.82
N TYR A 164 -6.19 17.42 5.96
CA TYR A 164 -7.03 18.61 5.92
C TYR A 164 -8.43 18.32 6.44
N HIS A 165 -8.99 19.28 7.23
CA HIS A 165 -10.38 19.24 7.64
C HIS A 165 -11.34 19.16 6.44
N ASN A 166 -12.42 18.36 6.58
CA ASN A 166 -13.47 18.14 5.58
C ASN A 166 -12.98 17.60 4.23
N ILE A 167 -11.78 16.99 4.19
CA ILE A 167 -11.28 16.21 3.08
C ILE A 167 -11.05 14.79 3.54
N PHE A 168 -11.56 13.84 2.78
CA PHE A 168 -11.54 12.42 3.09
C PHE A 168 -10.92 11.60 1.96
N LYS A 169 -10.47 10.40 2.27
CA LYS A 169 -10.09 9.35 1.31
C LYS A 169 -11.27 8.41 1.11
N LEU A 170 -11.59 8.07 -0.14
CA LEU A 170 -12.57 7.02 -0.40
C LEU A 170 -11.95 5.65 -0.08
N GLU A 171 -12.71 4.81 0.62
CA GLU A 171 -12.26 3.48 1.01
C GLU A 171 -12.13 2.55 -0.21
N PRO A 172 -11.18 1.59 -0.18
CA PRO A 172 -11.05 0.54 -1.20
C PRO A 172 -12.35 -0.24 -1.42
N GLY A 173 -12.62 -0.64 -2.66
CA GLY A 173 -13.82 -1.42 -3.01
C GLY A 173 -15.13 -0.66 -2.87
N CYS A 174 -15.07 0.67 -2.82
CA CYS A 174 -16.24 1.52 -2.64
C CYS A 174 -16.44 2.48 -3.83
N PHE A 175 -17.68 2.89 -4.00
CA PHE A 175 -18.02 4.11 -4.74
C PHE A 175 -18.95 4.98 -3.89
N LEU A 176 -18.96 6.27 -4.15
CA LEU A 176 -19.91 7.20 -3.53
C LEU A 176 -20.69 7.97 -4.60
N SER A 177 -21.84 8.50 -4.22
CA SER A 177 -22.63 9.39 -5.05
C SER A 177 -22.99 10.67 -4.30
N VAL A 178 -22.98 11.80 -5.02
CA VAL A 178 -23.38 13.12 -4.53
C VAL A 178 -24.14 13.86 -5.62
N SER A 179 -25.14 14.65 -5.22
CA SER A 179 -25.89 15.51 -6.12
C SER A 179 -26.33 16.78 -5.38
N GLU A 180 -26.84 17.76 -6.09
CA GLU A 180 -27.37 18.99 -5.48
C GLU A 180 -28.51 18.70 -4.48
N ASN A 181 -29.41 17.75 -4.82
CA ASN A 181 -30.50 17.34 -3.95
C ASN A 181 -30.07 16.39 -2.81
N GLN A 182 -28.87 15.81 -2.91
CA GLN A 182 -28.26 14.91 -1.91
C GLN A 182 -26.80 15.32 -1.75
N PRO A 183 -26.52 16.42 -1.00
CA PRO A 183 -25.16 16.93 -0.83
C PRO A 183 -24.29 16.06 0.07
N GLU A 184 -24.88 15.31 1.01
CA GLU A 184 -24.16 14.32 1.81
C GLU A 184 -23.80 13.11 0.93
N PRO A 185 -22.50 12.78 0.78
CA PRO A 185 -22.07 11.65 -0.02
C PRO A 185 -22.64 10.32 0.50
N ILE A 186 -23.30 9.56 -0.37
CA ILE A 186 -23.78 8.20 -0.05
C ILE A 186 -22.75 7.21 -0.55
N LYS A 187 -22.13 6.46 0.37
CA LYS A 187 -21.13 5.45 0.08
C LYS A 187 -21.76 4.07 -0.12
N HIS A 188 -21.27 3.34 -1.13
CA HIS A 188 -21.64 1.97 -1.45
C HIS A 188 -20.40 1.11 -1.56
N THR A 189 -20.41 -0.06 -0.93
CA THR A 189 -19.34 -1.07 -1.04
C THR A 189 -19.72 -2.08 -2.12
N TYR A 190 -18.96 -2.18 -3.20
CA TYR A 190 -19.17 -3.16 -4.26
C TYR A 190 -18.30 -4.40 -4.11
N TRP A 191 -17.22 -4.32 -3.32
CA TRP A 191 -16.33 -5.43 -2.97
C TRP A 191 -15.69 -5.19 -1.60
N SER A 192 -15.47 -6.25 -0.82
CA SER A 192 -14.92 -6.17 0.54
C SER A 192 -13.84 -7.22 0.78
N ALA A 193 -12.63 -6.78 1.13
CA ALA A 193 -11.53 -7.67 1.50
C ALA A 193 -11.86 -8.50 2.75
N CYS A 194 -12.60 -7.93 3.73
CA CYS A 194 -13.05 -8.66 4.92
C CYS A 194 -13.98 -9.81 4.54
N ALA A 195 -14.97 -9.55 3.68
CA ALA A 195 -15.90 -10.59 3.23
C ALA A 195 -15.19 -11.71 2.46
N VAL A 196 -14.21 -11.35 1.62
CA VAL A 196 -13.37 -12.30 0.89
C VAL A 196 -12.53 -13.15 1.85
N ALA A 197 -11.97 -12.55 2.89
CA ALA A 197 -11.19 -13.27 3.90
C ALA A 197 -12.06 -14.29 4.65
N GLU A 198 -13.22 -13.85 5.14
CA GLU A 198 -14.18 -14.72 5.86
C GLU A 198 -14.69 -15.86 4.97
N GLU A 199 -15.07 -15.55 3.72
CA GLU A 199 -15.56 -16.55 2.77
C GLU A 199 -14.47 -17.55 2.38
N GLY A 200 -13.23 -17.06 2.18
CA GLY A 200 -12.10 -17.91 1.85
C GLY A 200 -11.77 -18.93 2.95
N VAL A 201 -11.80 -18.48 4.20
CA VAL A 201 -11.56 -19.36 5.36
C VAL A 201 -12.72 -20.35 5.56
N ARG A 202 -13.97 -19.91 5.32
CA ARG A 202 -15.16 -20.78 5.39
C ARG A 202 -15.15 -21.88 4.32
N ASN A 203 -14.64 -21.54 3.13
CA ASN A 203 -14.59 -22.44 1.97
C ASN A 203 -13.13 -22.67 1.51
N PRO A 204 -12.32 -23.39 2.30
CA PRO A 204 -10.91 -23.58 2.02
C PRO A 204 -10.67 -24.42 0.77
N PHE A 205 -9.52 -24.21 0.13
CA PHE A 205 -9.07 -25.02 -0.99
C PHE A 205 -8.76 -26.47 -0.58
N ILE A 206 -9.39 -27.43 -1.23
CA ILE A 206 -9.36 -28.86 -0.87
C ILE A 206 -8.37 -29.65 -1.76
N GLY A 207 -7.71 -29.05 -2.74
CA GLY A 207 -6.90 -29.74 -3.76
C GLY A 207 -5.56 -30.33 -3.31
N GLY A 208 -5.12 -30.12 -2.05
CA GLY A 208 -3.79 -30.48 -1.58
C GLY A 208 -2.68 -29.52 -2.05
N LYS A 209 -1.44 -29.71 -1.51
CA LYS A 209 -0.34 -28.76 -1.69
C LYS A 209 0.07 -28.55 -3.15
N GLU A 210 0.24 -29.63 -3.91
CA GLU A 210 0.69 -29.56 -5.31
C GLU A 210 -0.31 -28.80 -6.17
N LYS A 211 -1.60 -29.16 -6.10
CA LYS A 211 -2.64 -28.49 -6.87
C LYS A 211 -2.81 -27.02 -6.45
N ALA A 212 -2.61 -26.69 -5.17
CA ALA A 212 -2.64 -25.30 -4.72
C ALA A 212 -1.49 -24.49 -5.33
N VAL A 213 -0.30 -25.06 -5.43
CA VAL A 213 0.87 -24.44 -6.07
C VAL A 213 0.62 -24.23 -7.57
N ASP A 214 0.06 -25.25 -8.25
CA ASP A 214 -0.24 -25.16 -9.69
C ASP A 214 -1.32 -24.12 -9.97
N GLU A 215 -2.35 -24.05 -9.14
CA GLU A 215 -3.41 -23.06 -9.30
C GLU A 215 -2.91 -21.63 -9.03
N LEU A 216 -2.08 -21.43 -8.00
CA LEU A 216 -1.46 -20.12 -7.74
C LEU A 216 -0.56 -19.70 -8.90
N ASP A 217 0.26 -20.60 -9.41
CA ASP A 217 1.12 -20.35 -10.58
C ASP A 217 0.29 -19.93 -11.80
N ARG A 218 -0.79 -20.68 -12.09
CA ARG A 218 -1.73 -20.36 -13.19
C ARG A 218 -2.36 -18.97 -13.03
N LEU A 219 -2.83 -18.64 -11.82
CA LEU A 219 -3.45 -17.34 -11.52
C LEU A 219 -2.43 -16.20 -11.64
N LEU A 220 -1.21 -16.39 -11.14
CA LEU A 220 -0.13 -15.39 -11.25
C LEU A 220 0.25 -15.13 -12.70
N ARG A 221 0.45 -16.17 -13.50
CA ARG A 221 0.76 -16.04 -14.92
C ARG A 221 -0.35 -15.32 -15.69
N ASN A 222 -1.62 -15.63 -15.40
CA ASN A 222 -2.73 -14.93 -16.03
C ASN A 222 -2.75 -13.44 -15.63
N SER A 223 -2.61 -13.12 -14.34
CA SER A 223 -2.57 -11.74 -13.86
C SER A 223 -1.41 -10.96 -14.48
N VAL A 224 -0.23 -11.56 -14.53
CA VAL A 224 0.95 -10.95 -15.16
C VAL A 224 0.70 -10.69 -16.65
N ARG A 225 0.13 -11.66 -17.39
CA ARG A 225 -0.19 -11.51 -18.82
C ARG A 225 -1.17 -10.37 -19.05
N GLU A 226 -2.23 -10.27 -18.24
CA GLU A 226 -3.21 -9.18 -18.30
C GLU A 226 -2.54 -7.82 -18.03
N GLN A 227 -1.64 -7.75 -17.04
CA GLN A 227 -0.95 -6.52 -16.64
C GLN A 227 0.27 -6.17 -17.50
N MET A 228 0.70 -7.05 -18.40
CA MET A 228 1.74 -6.76 -19.40
C MET A 228 1.19 -6.09 -20.67
N VAL A 229 -0.11 -5.91 -20.80
CA VAL A 229 -0.71 -5.19 -21.94
C VAL A 229 -0.42 -3.70 -21.81
N ALA A 230 0.35 -3.15 -22.75
CA ALA A 230 0.70 -1.73 -22.84
C ALA A 230 1.21 -1.41 -24.25
N ASP A 231 0.93 -0.19 -24.73
CA ASP A 231 1.46 0.35 -25.99
C ASP A 231 2.82 1.06 -25.79
N VAL A 232 3.35 1.01 -24.58
CA VAL A 232 4.62 1.63 -24.15
C VAL A 232 5.56 0.58 -23.57
N PRO A 233 6.89 0.86 -23.50
CA PRO A 233 7.85 -0.05 -22.89
C PRO A 233 7.50 -0.35 -21.42
N LEU A 234 7.60 -1.62 -21.04
CA LEU A 234 7.37 -2.08 -19.67
C LEU A 234 8.55 -2.88 -19.11
N GLY A 235 8.65 -2.94 -17.77
CA GLY A 235 9.64 -3.70 -17.04
C GLY A 235 9.15 -4.08 -15.65
N ALA A 236 10.06 -4.43 -14.74
CA ALA A 236 9.73 -4.80 -13.37
C ALA A 236 10.82 -4.38 -12.37
N PHE A 237 10.40 -4.10 -11.14
CA PHE A 237 11.32 -3.98 -10.02
C PHE A 237 11.77 -5.36 -9.55
N LEU A 238 13.06 -5.52 -9.31
CA LEU A 238 13.65 -6.78 -8.85
C LEU A 238 14.58 -6.55 -7.65
N SER A 239 14.12 -6.85 -6.44
CA SER A 239 14.93 -6.76 -5.22
C SER A 239 15.70 -8.04 -4.89
N GLY A 240 15.46 -9.13 -5.63
CA GLY A 240 15.97 -10.45 -5.28
C GLY A 240 15.24 -11.10 -4.09
N GLY A 241 14.15 -10.50 -3.62
CA GLY A 241 13.20 -11.09 -2.68
C GLY A 241 12.26 -12.09 -3.37
N ILE A 242 11.49 -12.85 -2.59
CA ILE A 242 10.59 -13.89 -3.09
C ILE A 242 9.54 -13.27 -4.02
N ASP A 243 8.91 -12.18 -3.60
CA ASP A 243 7.76 -11.59 -4.27
C ASP A 243 8.15 -11.01 -5.64
N SER A 244 9.11 -10.10 -5.65
CA SER A 244 9.61 -9.48 -6.91
C SER A 244 10.18 -10.54 -7.86
N SER A 245 10.90 -11.54 -7.34
CA SER A 245 11.43 -12.63 -8.16
C SER A 245 10.34 -13.51 -8.76
N THR A 246 9.22 -13.74 -8.04
CA THR A 246 8.08 -14.49 -8.55
C THR A 246 7.40 -13.73 -9.69
N ILE A 247 7.19 -12.42 -9.54
CA ILE A 247 6.60 -11.60 -10.61
C ILE A 247 7.51 -11.58 -11.84
N VAL A 248 8.82 -11.31 -11.67
CA VAL A 248 9.78 -11.30 -12.79
C VAL A 248 9.88 -12.65 -13.48
N ALA A 249 9.90 -13.76 -12.71
CA ALA A 249 9.92 -15.11 -13.27
C ALA A 249 8.66 -15.41 -14.08
N SER A 250 7.47 -15.00 -13.58
CA SER A 250 6.21 -15.14 -14.30
C SER A 250 6.18 -14.28 -15.57
N MET A 251 6.69 -13.05 -15.52
CA MET A 251 6.81 -12.17 -16.70
C MET A 251 7.71 -12.78 -17.76
N GLN A 252 8.88 -13.30 -17.37
CA GLN A 252 9.82 -13.91 -18.32
C GLN A 252 9.25 -15.18 -18.92
N ALA A 253 8.45 -15.95 -18.17
CA ALA A 253 7.76 -17.14 -18.69
C ALA A 253 6.66 -16.81 -19.72
N GLU A 254 6.06 -15.62 -19.63
CA GLU A 254 5.05 -15.12 -20.57
C GLU A 254 5.65 -14.31 -21.73
N SER A 255 6.95 -14.02 -21.72
CA SER A 255 7.62 -13.19 -22.73
C SER A 255 8.64 -13.99 -23.53
N SER A 256 8.63 -13.82 -24.86
CA SER A 256 9.67 -14.34 -25.76
C SER A 256 10.93 -13.45 -25.81
N ARG A 257 10.89 -12.24 -25.23
CA ARG A 257 11.99 -11.29 -25.16
C ARG A 257 12.46 -11.13 -23.73
N PRO A 258 13.75 -10.80 -23.50
CA PRO A 258 14.22 -10.44 -22.15
C PRO A 258 13.39 -9.31 -21.54
N ILE A 259 12.88 -9.52 -20.33
CA ILE A 259 12.17 -8.50 -19.57
C ILE A 259 13.18 -7.52 -18.99
N LYS A 260 12.90 -6.22 -19.07
CA LYS A 260 13.70 -5.19 -18.39
C LYS A 260 13.46 -5.23 -16.91
N THR A 261 14.53 -5.33 -16.12
CA THR A 261 14.43 -5.38 -14.66
C THR A 261 15.35 -4.33 -14.02
N PHE A 262 14.89 -3.75 -12.91
CA PHE A 262 15.56 -2.63 -12.26
C PHE A 262 15.77 -2.89 -10.78
N THR A 263 16.96 -2.58 -10.28
CA THR A 263 17.29 -2.59 -8.87
C THR A 263 18.16 -1.43 -8.48
N ILE A 264 18.11 -1.06 -7.20
CA ILE A 264 19.11 -0.18 -6.60
C ILE A 264 19.89 -0.94 -5.54
N GLY A 265 21.17 -0.61 -5.39
CA GLY A 265 22.05 -1.10 -4.36
C GLY A 265 22.62 0.07 -3.55
N PHE A 266 23.05 -0.23 -2.34
CA PHE A 266 23.81 0.68 -1.49
C PHE A 266 25.23 0.14 -1.32
N HIS A 267 26.19 1.04 -1.09
CA HIS A 267 27.57 0.63 -0.84
C HIS A 267 27.78 0.11 0.58
N GLU A 268 26.87 0.42 1.51
CA GLU A 268 26.92 0.00 2.89
C GLU A 268 26.65 -1.49 3.05
N GLU A 269 27.45 -2.17 3.83
CA GLU A 269 27.26 -3.56 4.20
C GLU A 269 25.94 -3.73 4.97
N GLY A 270 25.10 -4.70 4.58
CA GLY A 270 23.81 -4.97 5.19
C GLY A 270 22.61 -4.31 4.50
N TYR A 271 22.81 -3.42 3.52
CA TYR A 271 21.72 -2.78 2.74
C TYR A 271 21.77 -3.12 1.23
N ASN A 272 22.74 -3.92 0.79
CA ASN A 272 22.95 -4.20 -0.63
C ASN A 272 22.23 -5.49 -1.09
N GLU A 273 21.02 -5.37 -1.61
CA GLU A 273 20.26 -6.45 -2.24
C GLU A 273 20.59 -6.64 -3.74
N ALA A 274 21.26 -5.66 -4.39
CA ALA A 274 21.49 -5.66 -5.85
C ALA A 274 22.24 -6.92 -6.33
N LYS A 275 23.26 -7.38 -5.60
CA LYS A 275 24.01 -8.61 -5.95
C LYS A 275 23.10 -9.83 -6.08
N HIS A 276 22.07 -9.94 -5.24
CA HIS A 276 21.11 -11.05 -5.28
C HIS A 276 20.13 -10.88 -6.45
N ALA A 277 19.66 -9.66 -6.67
CA ALA A 277 18.83 -9.33 -7.83
C ALA A 277 19.55 -9.66 -9.13
N ALA A 278 20.82 -9.27 -9.28
CA ALA A 278 21.64 -9.59 -10.44
C ALA A 278 21.81 -11.10 -10.69
N ALA A 279 22.00 -11.89 -9.63
CA ALA A 279 22.13 -13.35 -9.78
C ALA A 279 20.82 -14.00 -10.28
N ILE A 280 19.66 -13.52 -9.81
CA ILE A 280 18.34 -13.98 -10.26
C ILE A 280 18.07 -13.49 -11.68
N ALA A 281 18.36 -12.24 -12.00
CA ALA A 281 18.22 -11.66 -13.33
C ALA A 281 19.04 -12.44 -14.38
N LYS A 282 20.30 -12.74 -14.05
CA LYS A 282 21.15 -13.58 -14.88
C LYS A 282 20.59 -14.98 -15.10
N HIS A 283 20.02 -15.59 -14.05
CA HIS A 283 19.41 -16.93 -14.15
C HIS A 283 18.17 -16.91 -15.05
N LEU A 284 17.32 -15.91 -14.90
CA LEU A 284 16.08 -15.74 -15.69
C LEU A 284 16.34 -15.20 -17.11
N GLY A 285 17.53 -14.69 -17.39
CA GLY A 285 17.87 -14.10 -18.70
C GLY A 285 17.23 -12.76 -18.96
N THR A 286 16.98 -11.96 -17.92
CA THR A 286 16.39 -10.61 -18.05
C THR A 286 17.45 -9.57 -18.44
N GLU A 287 17.01 -8.45 -19.05
CA GLU A 287 17.83 -7.26 -19.27
C GLU A 287 17.84 -6.44 -17.99
N HIS A 288 18.89 -6.61 -17.18
CA HIS A 288 18.97 -6.07 -15.83
C HIS A 288 19.78 -4.80 -15.73
N THR A 289 19.24 -3.76 -15.09
CA THR A 289 19.90 -2.49 -14.81
C THR A 289 20.02 -2.30 -13.30
N GLU A 290 21.24 -2.10 -12.82
CA GLU A 290 21.57 -1.82 -11.43
C GLU A 290 22.05 -0.37 -11.28
N LEU A 291 21.62 0.30 -10.20
CA LEU A 291 22.15 1.60 -9.79
C LEU A 291 22.60 1.53 -8.34
N TYR A 292 23.86 1.86 -8.08
CA TYR A 292 24.40 2.00 -6.74
C TYR A 292 24.30 3.45 -6.30
N ILE A 293 23.66 3.69 -5.17
CA ILE A 293 23.28 5.00 -4.66
C ILE A 293 24.16 5.35 -3.47
N THR A 294 24.65 6.61 -3.46
CA THR A 294 25.36 7.17 -2.32
C THR A 294 24.37 7.72 -1.27
N PRO A 295 24.79 7.88 0.01
CA PRO A 295 23.97 8.53 1.02
C PRO A 295 23.52 9.94 0.63
N GLU A 296 24.38 10.72 -0.04
CA GLU A 296 24.09 12.08 -0.50
C GLU A 296 22.98 12.10 -1.54
N GLU A 297 23.02 11.17 -2.51
CA GLU A 297 21.96 11.02 -3.52
C GLU A 297 20.64 10.64 -2.87
N ALA A 298 20.66 9.70 -1.91
CA ALA A 298 19.46 9.30 -1.16
C ALA A 298 18.90 10.46 -0.32
N MET A 299 19.73 11.20 0.40
CA MET A 299 19.32 12.38 1.17
C MET A 299 18.75 13.49 0.29
N SER A 300 19.22 13.63 -0.95
CA SER A 300 18.72 14.65 -1.91
C SER A 300 17.25 14.48 -2.28
N VAL A 301 16.66 13.31 -2.01
CA VAL A 301 15.23 13.04 -2.23
C VAL A 301 14.36 13.67 -1.12
N ILE A 302 14.89 13.81 0.10
CA ILE A 302 14.11 14.25 1.29
C ILE A 302 13.33 15.56 1.03
N PRO A 303 13.92 16.63 0.45
CA PRO A 303 13.17 17.87 0.18
C PRO A 303 12.01 17.71 -0.82
N LYS A 304 12.00 16.65 -1.63
CA LYS A 304 10.94 16.38 -2.62
C LYS A 304 9.73 15.65 -2.02
N LEU A 305 9.92 14.91 -0.91
CA LEU A 305 8.90 14.05 -0.31
C LEU A 305 7.59 14.78 0.02
N PRO A 306 7.59 16.00 0.63
CA PRO A 306 6.34 16.69 0.94
C PRO A 306 5.48 17.00 -0.30
N SER A 307 6.11 17.26 -1.45
CA SER A 307 5.39 17.53 -2.71
C SER A 307 4.92 16.25 -3.39
N LEU A 308 5.62 15.13 -3.18
CA LEU A 308 5.27 13.82 -3.74
C LEU A 308 4.04 13.24 -3.04
N TYR A 309 4.08 13.20 -1.71
CA TYR A 309 3.03 12.55 -0.91
C TYR A 309 1.84 13.46 -0.59
N CYS A 310 2.01 14.78 -0.62
CA CYS A 310 0.98 15.80 -0.37
C CYS A 310 0.42 15.86 1.06
N GLU A 311 0.73 14.89 1.90
CA GLU A 311 0.41 14.81 3.34
C GLU A 311 1.56 14.10 4.07
N PRO A 312 1.64 14.16 5.43
CA PRO A 312 2.69 13.50 6.18
C PRO A 312 2.73 11.99 5.93
N PHE A 313 3.93 11.49 5.61
CA PHE A 313 4.20 10.09 5.33
C PHE A 313 5.64 9.75 5.71
N SER A 314 5.88 8.65 6.44
CA SER A 314 7.19 8.36 7.07
C SER A 314 7.71 6.93 6.88
N ASP A 315 7.28 6.20 5.87
CA ASP A 315 7.96 4.93 5.52
C ASP A 315 9.36 5.24 4.95
N SER A 316 10.42 4.76 5.61
CA SER A 316 11.82 5.00 5.20
C SER A 316 12.15 4.44 3.81
N SER A 317 11.40 3.43 3.36
CA SER A 317 11.56 2.86 2.02
C SER A 317 11.00 3.74 0.89
N GLN A 318 10.31 4.85 1.20
CA GLN A 318 9.87 5.83 0.19
C GLN A 318 11.03 6.41 -0.63
N ILE A 319 12.21 6.60 -0.01
CA ILE A 319 13.41 7.12 -0.68
C ILE A 319 13.94 6.12 -1.72
N PRO A 320 14.28 4.88 -1.37
CA PRO A 320 14.73 3.90 -2.36
C PRO A 320 13.66 3.57 -3.40
N THR A 321 12.37 3.59 -3.05
CA THR A 321 11.27 3.39 -4.01
C THR A 321 11.23 4.50 -5.06
N PHE A 322 11.40 5.77 -4.65
CA PHE A 322 11.49 6.89 -5.59
C PHE A 322 12.70 6.76 -6.53
N LEU A 323 13.87 6.39 -5.99
CA LEU A 323 15.10 6.26 -6.77
C LEU A 323 15.05 5.11 -7.78
N VAL A 324 14.50 3.94 -7.41
CA VAL A 324 14.32 2.84 -8.36
C VAL A 324 13.27 3.18 -9.43
N ALA A 325 12.22 3.92 -9.07
CA ALA A 325 11.24 4.41 -10.04
C ALA A 325 11.86 5.42 -11.00
N GLN A 326 12.72 6.32 -10.53
CA GLN A 326 13.45 7.27 -11.35
C GLN A 326 14.42 6.56 -12.32
N LEU A 327 15.11 5.50 -11.87
CA LEU A 327 15.93 4.66 -12.72
C LEU A 327 15.10 3.98 -13.81
N ALA A 328 14.01 3.29 -13.41
CA ALA A 328 13.16 2.57 -14.33
C ALA A 328 12.55 3.48 -15.40
N LYS A 329 12.15 4.70 -15.03
CA LYS A 329 11.55 5.68 -15.94
C LYS A 329 12.46 6.07 -17.12
N GLN A 330 13.77 5.95 -16.98
CA GLN A 330 14.70 6.20 -18.09
C GLN A 330 14.57 5.16 -19.22
N HIS A 331 13.98 4.00 -18.92
CA HIS A 331 13.92 2.86 -19.84
C HIS A 331 12.49 2.39 -20.16
N VAL A 332 11.54 2.63 -19.25
CA VAL A 332 10.16 2.13 -19.36
C VAL A 332 9.16 3.17 -18.85
N THR A 333 7.89 2.98 -19.20
CA THR A 333 6.79 3.82 -18.71
C THR A 333 5.89 3.06 -17.73
N VAL A 334 5.95 1.72 -17.75
CA VAL A 334 5.24 0.82 -16.84
C VAL A 334 6.23 -0.10 -16.13
N SER A 335 6.06 -0.32 -14.83
CA SER A 335 6.86 -1.29 -14.05
C SER A 335 5.94 -2.16 -13.20
N LEU A 336 6.12 -3.50 -13.31
CA LEU A 336 5.43 -4.41 -12.41
C LEU A 336 6.18 -4.51 -11.08
N SER A 337 5.42 -4.67 -9.99
CA SER A 337 5.93 -4.76 -8.62
C SER A 337 5.46 -6.02 -7.92
N GLY A 338 6.24 -6.47 -6.93
CA GLY A 338 5.92 -7.63 -6.09
C GLY A 338 5.25 -7.28 -4.76
N ASP A 339 4.67 -6.09 -4.62
CA ASP A 339 3.97 -5.68 -3.40
C ASP A 339 2.75 -6.59 -3.12
N ALA A 340 2.22 -6.56 -1.90
CA ALA A 340 1.14 -7.40 -1.39
C ALA A 340 1.47 -8.89 -1.16
N GLY A 341 2.66 -9.37 -1.54
CA GLY A 341 3.06 -10.76 -1.30
C GLY A 341 3.22 -11.09 0.19
N ASP A 342 3.59 -10.14 1.02
CA ASP A 342 3.72 -10.30 2.47
C ASP A 342 2.35 -10.45 3.14
N GLU A 343 1.38 -9.65 2.78
CA GLU A 343 0.02 -9.62 3.31
C GLU A 343 -0.77 -10.88 2.94
N LEU A 344 -0.67 -11.29 1.68
CA LEU A 344 -1.45 -12.43 1.16
C LEU A 344 -0.88 -13.79 1.56
N PHE A 345 0.44 -13.91 1.70
CA PHE A 345 1.12 -15.19 1.89
C PHE A 345 1.90 -15.29 3.21
N CYS A 346 1.51 -14.54 4.23
CA CYS A 346 2.05 -14.61 5.60
C CYS A 346 3.56 -14.30 5.65
N GLY A 347 3.99 -13.16 5.06
CA GLY A 347 5.41 -12.83 4.91
C GLY A 347 6.04 -12.03 6.04
N TYR A 348 5.25 -11.29 6.84
CA TYR A 348 5.79 -10.44 7.91
C TYR A 348 6.22 -11.21 9.15
N ASN A 349 7.30 -10.74 9.77
CA ASN A 349 7.82 -11.35 11.02
C ASN A 349 6.80 -11.31 12.16
N ARG A 350 5.89 -10.31 12.20
CA ARG A 350 4.82 -10.23 13.21
C ARG A 350 3.89 -11.43 13.17
N TYR A 351 3.59 -11.97 12.00
CA TYR A 351 2.77 -13.17 11.85
C TYR A 351 3.44 -14.42 12.46
N GLN A 352 4.75 -14.60 12.18
CA GLN A 352 5.51 -15.71 12.75
C GLN A 352 5.68 -15.58 14.27
N LEU A 353 5.82 -14.33 14.76
CA LEU A 353 5.91 -14.06 16.20
C LEU A 353 4.59 -14.41 16.89
N THR A 354 3.47 -14.03 16.32
CA THR A 354 2.14 -14.34 16.85
C THR A 354 1.89 -15.84 16.86
N ASP A 355 2.14 -16.55 15.78
CA ASP A 355 2.01 -18.02 15.68
C ASP A 355 2.81 -18.74 16.76
N LYS A 356 4.04 -18.29 17.04
CA LYS A 356 4.95 -18.94 18.02
C LYS A 356 4.70 -18.56 19.47
N LEU A 357 4.32 -17.34 19.75
CA LEU A 357 4.34 -16.77 21.09
C LEU A 357 2.94 -16.52 21.67
N TRP A 358 1.98 -16.09 20.88
CA TRP A 358 0.67 -15.68 21.39
C TRP A 358 -0.03 -16.78 22.17
N ASN A 359 -0.10 -17.99 21.62
CA ASN A 359 -0.70 -19.13 22.29
C ASN A 359 -0.02 -19.49 23.63
N LYS A 360 1.32 -19.28 23.73
CA LYS A 360 2.07 -19.53 24.97
C LYS A 360 1.84 -18.42 25.99
N ILE A 361 1.84 -17.18 25.55
CA ILE A 361 1.57 -16.01 26.40
C ILE A 361 0.15 -16.07 26.94
N ASN A 362 -0.81 -16.47 26.12
CA ASN A 362 -2.22 -16.52 26.48
C ASN A 362 -2.57 -17.61 27.51
N LEU A 363 -1.67 -18.57 27.74
CA LEU A 363 -1.80 -19.53 28.84
C LEU A 363 -1.55 -18.90 30.22
N LEU A 364 -0.88 -17.77 30.30
CA LEU A 364 -0.60 -17.06 31.54
C LEU A 364 -1.79 -16.13 31.89
N PRO A 365 -2.26 -16.13 33.15
CA PRO A 365 -3.28 -15.18 33.59
C PRO A 365 -2.86 -13.72 33.39
N ILE A 366 -3.80 -12.88 32.97
CA ILE A 366 -3.54 -11.44 32.69
C ILE A 366 -2.80 -10.71 33.81
N PRO A 367 -3.18 -10.85 35.13
CA PRO A 367 -2.48 -10.17 36.19
C PRO A 367 -1.00 -10.57 36.31
N LEU A 368 -0.67 -11.83 35.99
CA LEU A 368 0.72 -12.29 35.99
C LEU A 368 1.51 -11.68 34.82
N ARG A 369 0.89 -11.61 33.64
CA ARG A 369 1.48 -10.99 32.45
C ARG A 369 1.75 -9.49 32.68
N GLU A 370 0.78 -8.77 33.25
CA GLU A 370 0.93 -7.36 33.61
C GLU A 370 2.02 -7.15 34.68
N GLY A 371 2.11 -8.04 35.67
CA GLY A 371 3.18 -8.00 36.68
C GLY A 371 4.57 -8.17 36.07
N ILE A 372 4.73 -9.13 35.14
CA ILE A 372 5.99 -9.35 34.42
C ILE A 372 6.31 -8.13 33.54
N SER A 373 5.33 -7.61 32.82
CA SER A 373 5.48 -6.42 31.97
C SER A 373 5.96 -5.20 32.79
N LYS A 374 5.30 -4.91 33.93
CA LYS A 374 5.71 -3.85 34.85
C LYS A 374 7.12 -4.07 35.42
N GLY A 375 7.47 -5.32 35.75
CA GLY A 375 8.82 -5.65 36.21
C GLY A 375 9.89 -5.38 35.15
N ILE A 376 9.61 -5.71 33.88
CA ILE A 376 10.54 -5.41 32.78
C ILE A 376 10.67 -3.90 32.54
N THR A 377 9.55 -3.18 32.54
CA THR A 377 9.51 -1.74 32.22
C THR A 377 9.95 -0.86 33.38
N SER A 378 10.09 -1.38 34.60
CA SER A 378 10.64 -0.67 35.74
C SER A 378 12.16 -0.39 35.64
N ILE A 379 12.85 -1.10 34.75
CA ILE A 379 14.28 -0.97 34.50
C ILE A 379 14.45 -0.39 33.08
N SER A 380 15.21 0.71 32.93
CA SER A 380 15.38 1.36 31.63
C SER A 380 15.99 0.43 30.56
N PRO A 381 15.71 0.64 29.25
CA PRO A 381 16.32 -0.16 28.17
C PRO A 381 17.85 -0.16 28.22
N GLN A 382 18.46 0.99 28.55
CA GLN A 382 19.91 1.12 28.69
C GLN A 382 20.45 0.27 29.85
N ALA A 383 19.76 0.26 31.00
CA ALA A 383 20.13 -0.59 32.12
C ALA A 383 20.00 -2.09 31.76
N TRP A 384 18.94 -2.47 31.06
CA TRP A 384 18.81 -3.84 30.51
C TRP A 384 19.97 -4.19 29.57
N ASN A 385 20.35 -3.31 28.66
CA ASN A 385 21.49 -3.52 27.76
C ASN A 385 22.79 -3.73 28.55
N ASN A 386 22.97 -3.01 29.65
CA ASN A 386 24.15 -3.18 30.51
C ASN A 386 24.13 -4.48 31.32
N ILE A 387 22.97 -4.85 31.88
CA ILE A 387 22.81 -6.11 32.64
C ILE A 387 23.03 -7.32 31.73
N THR A 388 22.45 -7.31 30.53
CA THR A 388 22.50 -8.46 29.63
C THR A 388 23.86 -8.70 28.99
N LYS A 389 24.77 -7.72 29.00
CA LYS A 389 26.17 -7.92 28.60
C LYS A 389 26.90 -8.96 29.46
N TYR A 390 26.48 -9.11 30.72
CA TYR A 390 27.09 -10.07 31.66
C TYR A 390 26.39 -11.43 31.67
N ILE A 391 25.31 -11.63 30.91
CA ILE A 391 24.61 -12.91 30.84
C ILE A 391 25.22 -13.76 29.71
N PRO A 392 25.75 -14.97 29.99
CA PRO A 392 26.31 -15.84 29.00
C PRO A 392 25.32 -16.14 27.87
N GLY A 393 25.74 -15.94 26.61
CA GLY A 393 24.92 -16.16 25.42
C GLY A 393 24.06 -14.96 24.99
N MET A 394 23.82 -13.95 25.84
CA MET A 394 23.06 -12.74 25.48
C MET A 394 23.93 -11.63 24.89
N HIS A 395 25.23 -11.67 25.09
CA HIS A 395 26.18 -10.70 24.52
C HIS A 395 26.21 -10.66 22.97
N LYS A 396 25.64 -11.68 22.32
CA LYS A 396 25.52 -11.76 20.86
C LYS A 396 24.37 -10.91 20.28
N TYR A 397 23.48 -10.42 21.14
CA TYR A 397 22.30 -9.65 20.72
C TYR A 397 22.50 -8.17 21.04
N ASN A 398 22.39 -7.34 20.02
CA ASN A 398 22.33 -5.89 20.20
C ASN A 398 20.93 -5.44 20.64
N ASN A 399 20.85 -4.37 21.43
CA ASN A 399 19.61 -3.72 21.84
C ASN A 399 18.60 -4.66 22.53
N VAL A 400 19.10 -5.45 23.48
CA VAL A 400 18.26 -6.41 24.26
C VAL A 400 17.21 -5.67 25.08
N GLY A 401 17.53 -4.52 25.64
CA GLY A 401 16.60 -3.68 26.39
C GLY A 401 15.37 -3.28 25.58
N ASP A 402 15.57 -2.81 24.35
CA ASP A 402 14.46 -2.43 23.44
C ASP A 402 13.59 -3.64 23.07
N LYS A 403 14.23 -4.80 22.88
CA LYS A 403 13.50 -6.05 22.60
C LYS A 403 12.67 -6.50 23.81
N LEU A 404 13.20 -6.33 25.02
CA LEU A 404 12.48 -6.63 26.25
C LEU A 404 11.29 -5.68 26.44
N TYR A 405 11.45 -4.40 26.17
CA TYR A 405 10.35 -3.42 26.23
C TYR A 405 9.25 -3.71 25.20
N LYS A 406 9.62 -4.04 23.95
CA LYS A 406 8.65 -4.50 22.94
C LYS A 406 7.95 -5.77 23.40
N GLY A 407 8.67 -6.73 23.97
CA GLY A 407 8.11 -7.95 24.55
C GLY A 407 7.17 -7.68 25.74
N ALA A 408 7.52 -6.72 26.60
CA ALA A 408 6.69 -6.30 27.73
C ALA A 408 5.36 -5.70 27.28
N GLY A 409 5.36 -4.90 26.19
CA GLY A 409 4.14 -4.39 25.57
C GLY A 409 3.21 -5.52 25.09
N VAL A 410 3.78 -6.56 24.50
CA VAL A 410 3.02 -7.76 24.05
C VAL A 410 2.39 -8.51 25.24
N LEU A 411 3.09 -8.62 26.36
CA LEU A 411 2.59 -9.32 27.56
C LEU A 411 1.33 -8.66 28.15
N GLY A 412 1.19 -7.35 28.02
CA GLY A 412 0.02 -6.59 28.51
C GLY A 412 -1.24 -6.75 27.67
N CYS A 413 -1.13 -7.23 26.43
CA CYS A 413 -2.24 -7.31 25.51
C CYS A 413 -3.27 -8.38 25.93
N LYS A 414 -4.57 -8.03 25.89
CA LYS A 414 -5.69 -8.93 26.21
C LYS A 414 -6.21 -9.65 24.98
N THR A 415 -6.13 -9.01 23.84
CA THR A 415 -6.61 -9.53 22.55
C THR A 415 -5.50 -9.49 21.50
N VAL A 416 -5.70 -10.24 20.42
CA VAL A 416 -4.81 -10.19 19.25
C VAL A 416 -4.85 -8.84 18.53
N ASP A 417 -5.98 -8.14 18.62
CA ASP A 417 -6.11 -6.79 18.04
C ASP A 417 -5.26 -5.78 18.82
N GLU A 418 -5.28 -5.83 20.16
CA GLU A 418 -4.38 -5.00 20.98
C GLU A 418 -2.91 -5.32 20.69
N LEU A 419 -2.58 -6.60 20.53
CA LEU A 419 -1.24 -7.03 20.13
C LEU A 419 -0.87 -6.44 18.76
N TYR A 420 -1.75 -6.54 17.79
CA TYR A 420 -1.51 -6.01 16.44
C TYR A 420 -1.31 -4.49 16.48
N VAL A 421 -2.21 -3.75 17.13
CA VAL A 421 -2.08 -2.29 17.31
C VAL A 421 -0.74 -1.94 17.95
N GLY A 422 -0.33 -2.67 19.01
CA GLY A 422 0.97 -2.46 19.66
C GLY A 422 2.17 -2.69 18.74
N LEU A 423 2.08 -3.68 17.82
CA LEU A 423 3.15 -4.02 16.88
C LEU A 423 3.29 -3.04 15.70
N VAL A 424 2.19 -2.37 15.32
CA VAL A 424 2.16 -1.43 14.19
C VAL A 424 2.14 0.05 14.62
N SER A 425 2.12 0.32 15.93
CA SER A 425 2.16 1.68 16.47
C SER A 425 3.59 2.15 16.70
N ASN A 426 3.92 3.34 16.20
CA ASN A 426 5.20 4.01 16.45
C ASN A 426 5.15 4.86 17.74
N VAL A 427 4.02 5.51 17.99
CA VAL A 427 3.75 6.27 19.21
C VAL A 427 2.49 5.71 19.86
N SER A 428 2.58 5.30 21.12
CA SER A 428 1.45 4.69 21.86
C SER A 428 0.42 5.70 22.37
N THR A 429 0.85 6.94 22.65
CA THR A 429 0.01 8.04 23.17
C THR A 429 0.21 9.30 22.33
N PRO A 430 -0.21 9.33 21.06
CA PRO A 430 0.06 10.46 20.16
C PRO A 430 -0.65 11.75 20.59
N GLU A 431 -1.77 11.67 21.29
CA GLU A 431 -2.52 12.81 21.83
C GLU A 431 -1.75 13.61 22.89
N GLU A 432 -0.76 13.01 23.57
CA GLU A 432 0.14 13.75 24.46
C GLU A 432 1.10 14.65 23.68
N LEU A 433 1.44 14.27 22.45
CA LEU A 433 2.38 14.98 21.59
C LEU A 433 1.73 16.08 20.76
N VAL A 434 0.45 15.95 20.40
CA VAL A 434 -0.28 16.88 19.52
C VAL A 434 -1.14 17.81 20.36
N ILE A 435 -0.86 19.11 20.31
CA ILE A 435 -1.62 20.13 21.04
C ILE A 435 -3.05 20.20 20.48
N TYR A 436 -4.05 19.98 21.34
CA TYR A 436 -5.48 19.93 20.99
C TYR A 436 -5.84 18.87 19.95
N GLY A 437 -5.03 17.84 19.78
CA GLY A 437 -5.35 16.67 18.97
C GLY A 437 -6.02 15.58 19.82
N ALA A 438 -7.01 14.91 19.26
CA ALA A 438 -7.62 13.70 19.80
C ALA A 438 -7.51 12.59 18.76
N GLU A 439 -7.20 11.37 19.18
CA GLU A 439 -7.10 10.27 18.23
C GLU A 439 -8.50 9.80 17.79
N PRO A 440 -8.88 9.96 16.51
CA PRO A 440 -10.19 9.54 16.06
C PRO A 440 -10.23 8.01 15.87
N PRO A 441 -11.42 7.39 15.93
CA PRO A 441 -11.58 5.94 15.76
C PRO A 441 -11.19 5.51 14.33
N THR A 442 -10.42 4.44 14.26
CA THR A 442 -10.00 3.80 13.00
C THR A 442 -10.48 2.35 12.95
N LEU A 443 -10.21 1.64 11.85
CA LEU A 443 -10.43 0.19 11.76
C LEU A 443 -9.59 -0.60 12.78
N LEU A 444 -8.58 0.02 13.40
CA LEU A 444 -7.73 -0.63 14.41
C LEU A 444 -8.11 -0.22 15.84
N THR A 445 -8.60 1.00 16.06
CA THR A 445 -8.76 1.58 17.41
C THR A 445 -10.21 1.88 17.80
N GLY A 446 -11.22 1.57 16.99
CA GLY A 446 -12.60 1.88 17.33
C GLY A 446 -13.65 1.14 16.50
N ASN A 447 -13.39 0.93 15.23
CA ASN A 447 -14.33 0.32 14.29
C ASN A 447 -13.75 -0.99 13.71
N ALA A 448 -13.10 -1.80 14.54
CA ALA A 448 -12.47 -3.04 14.11
C ALA A 448 -13.50 -3.99 13.48
N PRO A 449 -13.21 -4.57 12.31
CA PRO A 449 -14.10 -5.55 11.67
C PRO A 449 -14.18 -6.83 12.50
N VAL A 450 -15.33 -7.51 12.45
CA VAL A 450 -15.55 -8.74 13.21
C VAL A 450 -14.59 -9.86 12.78
N LEU A 451 -14.39 -10.07 11.48
CA LEU A 451 -13.51 -11.07 10.87
C LEU A 451 -13.77 -12.49 11.41
N SER A 452 -15.00 -12.95 11.22
CA SER A 452 -15.49 -14.23 11.76
C SER A 452 -14.75 -15.43 11.15
N GLY A 453 -14.35 -16.36 12.01
CA GLY A 453 -13.74 -17.63 11.60
C GLY A 453 -12.24 -17.56 11.27
N LEU A 454 -11.63 -16.38 11.33
CA LEU A 454 -10.20 -16.19 11.14
C LEU A 454 -9.43 -16.53 12.44
N ASP A 455 -8.32 -17.26 12.31
CA ASP A 455 -7.36 -17.42 13.40
C ASP A 455 -6.58 -16.10 13.66
N GLU A 456 -5.75 -16.06 14.70
CA GLU A 456 -5.02 -14.87 15.14
C GLU A 456 -4.08 -14.32 14.04
N VAL A 457 -3.41 -15.20 13.31
CA VAL A 457 -2.49 -14.81 12.22
C VAL A 457 -3.28 -14.33 11.01
N GLN A 458 -4.33 -15.04 10.63
CA GLN A 458 -5.24 -14.65 9.55
C GLN A 458 -5.91 -13.31 9.85
N ARG A 459 -6.29 -13.07 11.12
CA ARG A 459 -6.84 -11.78 11.55
C ARG A 459 -5.85 -10.63 11.35
N MET A 460 -4.57 -10.82 11.74
CA MET A 460 -3.52 -9.83 11.48
C MET A 460 -3.30 -9.59 9.98
N MET A 461 -3.28 -10.66 9.17
CA MET A 461 -3.16 -10.56 7.71
C MET A 461 -4.33 -9.77 7.09
N ALA A 462 -5.55 -9.99 7.58
CA ALA A 462 -6.73 -9.26 7.12
C ALA A 462 -6.68 -7.77 7.51
N LEU A 463 -6.23 -7.46 8.73
CA LEU A 463 -6.03 -6.08 9.18
C LEU A 463 -4.96 -5.37 8.33
N ASP A 464 -3.82 -6.03 8.05
CA ASP A 464 -2.82 -5.47 7.14
C ASP A 464 -3.39 -5.20 5.74
N LEU A 465 -4.17 -6.12 5.20
CA LEU A 465 -4.77 -6.01 3.87
C LEU A 465 -5.73 -4.80 3.74
N ILE A 466 -6.41 -4.41 4.82
CA ILE A 466 -7.40 -3.32 4.80
C ILE A 466 -6.90 -1.99 5.37
N THR A 467 -5.70 -1.97 5.99
CA THR A 467 -5.12 -0.75 6.59
C THR A 467 -3.72 -0.46 6.05
N TYR A 468 -2.74 -1.27 6.40
CA TYR A 468 -1.34 -1.05 6.06
C TYR A 468 -1.07 -1.12 4.55
N LEU A 469 -1.65 -2.09 3.86
CA LEU A 469 -1.48 -2.24 2.42
C LEU A 469 -2.00 -1.02 1.64
N PRO A 470 -3.28 -0.57 1.77
CA PRO A 470 -3.80 0.54 0.97
C PRO A 470 -3.27 1.92 1.39
N ASP A 471 -2.91 2.13 2.66
CA ASP A 471 -2.60 3.45 3.20
C ASP A 471 -1.09 3.71 3.41
N ASP A 472 -0.26 2.66 3.41
CA ASP A 472 1.20 2.76 3.46
C ASP A 472 1.82 2.21 2.16
N ILE A 473 1.76 0.88 1.94
CA ILE A 473 2.52 0.22 0.87
C ILE A 473 2.13 0.74 -0.51
N LEU A 474 0.83 0.77 -0.83
CA LEU A 474 0.35 1.21 -2.14
C LEU A 474 0.49 2.72 -2.34
N VAL A 475 0.29 3.52 -1.29
CA VAL A 475 0.56 4.97 -1.35
C VAL A 475 2.03 5.23 -1.66
N LYS A 476 2.93 4.54 -0.98
CA LYS A 476 4.38 4.66 -1.21
C LYS A 476 4.74 4.40 -2.67
N VAL A 477 4.30 3.26 -3.19
CA VAL A 477 4.65 2.83 -4.55
C VAL A 477 4.04 3.75 -5.60
N ASP A 478 2.74 4.07 -5.48
CA ASP A 478 2.05 4.95 -6.43
C ASP A 478 2.65 6.36 -6.44
N ARG A 479 2.82 6.99 -5.25
CA ARG A 479 3.34 8.37 -5.17
C ARG A 479 4.77 8.50 -5.66
N ALA A 480 5.63 7.57 -5.27
CA ALA A 480 7.03 7.56 -5.71
C ALA A 480 7.15 7.39 -7.24
N ALA A 481 6.40 6.46 -7.81
CA ALA A 481 6.43 6.17 -9.24
C ALA A 481 5.75 7.28 -10.07
N MET A 482 4.55 7.72 -9.67
CA MET A 482 3.85 8.81 -10.36
C MET A 482 4.60 10.14 -10.27
N GLY A 483 5.41 10.34 -9.21
CA GLY A 483 6.30 11.50 -9.09
C GLY A 483 7.33 11.63 -10.21
N VAL A 484 7.63 10.55 -10.91
CA VAL A 484 8.49 10.49 -12.10
C VAL A 484 7.74 10.07 -13.37
N SER A 485 6.41 10.04 -13.34
CA SER A 485 5.53 9.63 -14.45
C SER A 485 5.78 8.17 -14.89
N LEU A 486 6.03 7.28 -13.94
CA LEU A 486 6.10 5.83 -14.12
C LEU A 486 4.81 5.22 -13.56
N GLU A 487 4.12 4.39 -14.34
CA GLU A 487 3.00 3.61 -13.82
C GLU A 487 3.49 2.33 -13.16
N THR A 488 3.01 2.03 -11.96
CA THR A 488 3.27 0.74 -11.29
C THR A 488 2.02 -0.12 -11.30
N ARG A 489 2.21 -1.43 -11.55
CA ARG A 489 1.17 -2.45 -11.54
C ARG A 489 1.55 -3.56 -10.57
N VAL A 490 0.56 -4.08 -9.82
CA VAL A 490 0.80 -5.06 -8.75
C VAL A 490 0.01 -6.35 -9.03
N PRO A 491 0.61 -7.34 -9.71
CA PRO A 491 -0.11 -8.56 -10.12
C PRO A 491 -0.73 -9.36 -8.98
N PHE A 492 -0.15 -9.34 -7.78
CA PHE A 492 -0.72 -9.99 -6.60
C PHE A 492 -2.08 -9.43 -6.19
N LEU A 493 -2.40 -8.18 -6.56
CA LEU A 493 -3.66 -7.52 -6.22
C LEU A 493 -4.82 -7.83 -7.19
N ASN A 494 -4.58 -8.67 -8.21
CA ASN A 494 -5.70 -9.25 -8.94
C ASN A 494 -6.63 -9.97 -7.97
N HIS A 495 -7.90 -9.55 -7.89
CA HIS A 495 -8.82 -10.06 -6.86
C HIS A 495 -8.99 -11.58 -6.92
N LYS A 496 -8.82 -12.24 -8.08
CA LYS A 496 -8.83 -13.71 -8.20
C LYS A 496 -7.68 -14.36 -7.41
N ILE A 497 -6.51 -13.69 -7.37
CA ILE A 497 -5.37 -14.14 -6.56
C ILE A 497 -5.67 -13.89 -5.08
N VAL A 498 -6.21 -12.73 -4.73
CA VAL A 498 -6.59 -12.39 -3.35
C VAL A 498 -7.61 -13.39 -2.81
N GLU A 499 -8.68 -13.66 -3.57
CA GLU A 499 -9.72 -14.63 -3.22
C GLU A 499 -9.13 -16.06 -3.07
N PHE A 500 -8.24 -16.45 -3.97
CA PHE A 500 -7.55 -17.74 -3.85
C PHE A 500 -6.61 -17.79 -2.65
N ALA A 501 -5.85 -16.73 -2.39
CA ALA A 501 -4.95 -16.66 -1.26
C ALA A 501 -5.69 -16.86 0.07
N TRP A 502 -6.90 -16.33 0.21
CA TRP A 502 -7.73 -16.55 1.41
C TRP A 502 -8.31 -17.97 1.50
N LYS A 503 -8.56 -18.63 0.37
CA LYS A 503 -8.94 -20.06 0.35
C LYS A 503 -7.79 -20.99 0.68
N VAL A 504 -6.53 -20.57 0.47
CA VAL A 504 -5.35 -21.38 0.81
C VAL A 504 -5.22 -21.50 2.33
N PRO A 505 -5.23 -22.73 2.90
CA PRO A 505 -5.06 -22.95 4.33
C PRO A 505 -3.77 -22.32 4.88
N GLN A 506 -3.82 -21.81 6.12
CA GLN A 506 -2.66 -21.20 6.79
C GLN A 506 -1.45 -22.14 6.84
N SER A 507 -1.70 -23.45 6.97
CA SER A 507 -0.68 -24.51 6.93
C SER A 507 0.04 -24.69 5.59
N MET A 508 -0.37 -23.95 4.54
CA MET A 508 0.34 -23.84 3.25
C MET A 508 0.98 -22.47 3.05
N LYS A 509 0.76 -21.51 3.93
CA LYS A 509 1.41 -20.19 3.92
C LYS A 509 2.61 -20.17 4.87
N LEU A 510 2.46 -20.73 6.06
CA LEU A 510 3.51 -20.85 7.08
C LEU A 510 3.76 -22.33 7.42
N VAL A 511 4.91 -22.86 6.98
CA VAL A 511 5.28 -24.28 7.15
C VAL A 511 6.59 -24.38 7.91
N ASN A 512 6.59 -25.01 9.08
CA ASN A 512 7.79 -25.18 9.91
C ASN A 512 8.55 -23.87 10.18
N GLY A 513 7.83 -22.76 10.35
CA GLY A 513 8.40 -21.43 10.54
C GLY A 513 8.89 -20.75 9.24
N GLN A 514 8.74 -21.38 8.08
CA GLN A 514 9.03 -20.79 6.78
C GLN A 514 7.78 -20.08 6.25
N SER A 515 7.83 -18.77 6.15
CA SER A 515 6.78 -17.93 5.58
C SER A 515 6.71 -18.02 4.06
N LYS A 516 5.56 -17.62 3.49
CA LYS A 516 5.33 -17.63 2.03
C LYS A 516 5.57 -19.00 1.38
N TRP A 517 5.29 -20.09 2.09
CA TRP A 517 5.67 -21.42 1.63
C TRP A 517 5.12 -21.72 0.23
N ILE A 518 3.83 -21.49 0.00
CA ILE A 518 3.20 -21.77 -1.31
C ILE A 518 3.81 -20.89 -2.42
N LEU A 519 4.07 -19.62 -2.15
CA LEU A 519 4.69 -18.70 -3.11
C LEU A 519 6.14 -19.12 -3.44
N ARG A 520 6.89 -19.60 -2.43
CA ARG A 520 8.23 -20.20 -2.64
C ARG A 520 8.16 -21.42 -3.56
N GLN A 521 7.15 -22.29 -3.39
CA GLN A 521 7.02 -23.48 -4.26
C GLN A 521 6.73 -23.07 -5.72
N VAL A 522 5.94 -22.02 -5.95
CA VAL A 522 5.76 -21.45 -7.30
C VAL A 522 7.10 -20.96 -7.83
N LEU A 523 7.81 -20.14 -7.06
CA LEU A 523 9.09 -19.56 -7.50
C LEU A 523 10.15 -20.64 -7.81
N TYR A 524 10.19 -21.75 -7.04
CA TYR A 524 11.14 -22.85 -7.26
C TYR A 524 10.94 -23.61 -8.58
N LYS A 525 9.80 -23.45 -9.25
CA LYS A 525 9.61 -23.94 -10.62
C LYS A 525 10.50 -23.21 -11.62
N TYR A 526 10.87 -21.95 -11.32
CA TYR A 526 11.58 -21.04 -12.22
C TYR A 526 13.00 -20.74 -11.77
N VAL A 527 13.23 -20.65 -10.45
CA VAL A 527 14.50 -20.20 -9.86
C VAL A 527 14.99 -21.23 -8.84
N PRO A 528 16.26 -21.69 -8.91
CA PRO A 528 16.82 -22.64 -7.95
C PRO A 528 16.79 -22.10 -6.50
N LYS A 529 16.43 -22.94 -5.54
CA LYS A 529 16.36 -22.61 -4.10
C LYS A 529 17.58 -21.85 -3.59
N LYS A 530 18.78 -22.26 -4.00
CA LYS A 530 20.06 -21.66 -3.56
C LYS A 530 20.20 -20.16 -3.87
N LEU A 531 19.45 -19.64 -4.84
CA LEU A 531 19.45 -18.22 -5.18
C LEU A 531 18.43 -17.44 -4.33
N ILE A 532 17.46 -18.12 -3.70
CA ILE A 532 16.34 -17.51 -2.98
C ILE A 532 16.47 -17.65 -1.47
N GLU A 533 16.98 -18.80 -0.98
CA GLU A 533 17.03 -19.10 0.44
C GLU A 533 18.15 -18.30 1.13
N ARG A 534 17.78 -17.14 1.64
CA ARG A 534 18.63 -16.23 2.42
C ARG A 534 17.80 -15.49 3.48
N PRO A 535 18.42 -14.94 4.52
CA PRO A 535 17.74 -14.04 5.45
C PRO A 535 17.13 -12.85 4.69
N LYS A 536 15.91 -12.46 5.06
CA LYS A 536 15.25 -11.27 4.50
C LYS A 536 16.04 -10.03 4.93
N MET A 537 16.40 -9.19 3.98
CA MET A 537 16.93 -7.85 4.21
C MET A 537 15.79 -6.84 4.00
N GLY A 538 15.81 -5.74 4.73
CA GLY A 538 14.82 -4.67 4.55
C GLY A 538 15.24 -3.72 3.44
N PHE A 539 14.26 -3.23 2.68
CA PHE A 539 14.45 -2.19 1.64
C PHE A 539 14.37 -0.81 2.30
N GLY A 540 15.28 -0.51 3.22
CA GLY A 540 15.33 0.74 3.97
C GLY A 540 16.66 1.46 3.80
N VAL A 541 16.72 2.69 4.32
CA VAL A 541 17.92 3.52 4.40
C VAL A 541 18.30 3.73 5.87
N PRO A 542 19.59 3.95 6.22
CA PRO A 542 20.04 4.14 7.59
C PRO A 542 19.71 5.55 8.10
N ILE A 543 18.42 5.90 8.14
CA ILE A 543 17.95 7.24 8.50
C ILE A 543 18.36 7.65 9.91
N ASP A 544 18.46 6.69 10.85
CA ASP A 544 18.91 6.90 12.21
C ASP A 544 20.37 7.38 12.27
N ILE A 545 21.23 6.81 11.44
CA ILE A 545 22.64 7.24 11.31
C ILE A 545 22.71 8.64 10.69
N TRP A 546 21.89 8.91 9.68
CA TRP A 546 21.86 10.21 9.01
C TRP A 546 21.36 11.32 9.95
N LEU A 547 20.35 11.05 10.75
CA LEU A 547 19.83 12.03 11.74
C LEU A 547 20.81 12.33 12.88
N ARG A 548 21.67 11.38 13.25
CA ARG A 548 22.77 11.62 14.19
C ARG A 548 24.00 12.25 13.54
N GLY A 549 24.09 12.25 12.21
CA GLY A 549 25.21 12.71 11.41
C GLY A 549 24.83 13.87 10.46
N PRO A 550 24.83 13.64 9.14
CA PRO A 550 24.72 14.71 8.15
C PRO A 550 23.39 15.47 8.15
N LEU A 551 22.31 14.88 8.68
CA LEU A 551 20.99 15.54 8.80
C LEU A 551 20.74 16.13 10.17
N ARG A 552 21.69 16.09 11.10
CA ARG A 552 21.48 16.54 12.49
C ARG A 552 21.09 18.01 12.56
N ASP A 553 21.83 18.89 11.93
CA ASP A 553 21.56 20.34 11.97
C ASP A 553 20.22 20.69 11.33
N TRP A 554 19.85 19.99 10.27
CA TRP A 554 18.55 20.13 9.64
C TRP A 554 17.42 19.69 10.60
N ALA A 555 17.57 18.55 11.28
CA ALA A 555 16.60 18.08 12.26
C ALA A 555 16.52 19.01 13.48
N GLU A 556 17.64 19.50 14.01
CA GLU A 556 17.67 20.50 15.10
C GLU A 556 16.93 21.78 14.70
N THR A 557 17.08 22.25 13.47
CA THR A 557 16.37 23.43 12.96
C THR A 557 14.84 23.20 12.91
N LEU A 558 14.40 22.00 12.53
CA LEU A 558 12.97 21.66 12.46
C LEU A 558 12.36 21.43 13.84
N LEU A 559 13.13 20.88 14.77
CA LEU A 559 12.70 20.52 16.12
C LEU A 559 13.08 21.57 17.18
N ASP A 560 13.50 22.78 16.74
CA ASP A 560 13.81 23.90 17.64
C ASP A 560 12.58 24.24 18.51
N GLU A 561 12.81 24.42 19.81
CA GLU A 561 11.73 24.64 20.79
C GLU A 561 10.90 25.89 20.47
N SER A 562 11.57 26.99 20.10
CA SER A 562 10.90 28.24 19.73
C SER A 562 10.07 28.10 18.47
N ARG A 563 10.55 27.29 17.52
CA ARG A 563 9.80 26.95 16.31
C ARG A 563 8.56 26.12 16.62
N LEU A 564 8.70 25.06 17.41
CA LEU A 564 7.58 24.21 17.83
C LEU A 564 6.51 25.01 18.57
N HIS A 565 6.91 25.93 19.46
CA HIS A 565 6.00 26.85 20.14
C HIS A 565 5.26 27.76 19.16
N ARG A 566 5.95 28.37 18.20
CA ARG A 566 5.37 29.27 17.23
C ARG A 566 4.39 28.57 16.29
N GLU A 567 4.72 27.36 15.84
CA GLU A 567 3.87 26.56 14.96
C GLU A 567 2.65 25.98 15.70
N GLY A 568 2.78 25.65 16.99
CA GLY A 568 1.68 25.30 17.88
C GLY A 568 0.96 24.00 17.57
N TYR A 569 1.60 23.04 16.88
CA TYR A 569 1.04 21.71 16.59
C TYR A 569 1.48 20.67 17.62
N PHE A 570 2.72 20.72 18.07
CA PHE A 570 3.32 19.71 18.91
C PHE A 570 3.71 20.27 20.29
N ASN A 571 3.67 19.39 21.31
CA ASN A 571 4.20 19.70 22.62
C ASN A 571 5.73 19.79 22.55
N PRO A 572 6.33 21.00 22.70
CA PRO A 572 7.76 21.18 22.48
C PRO A 572 8.63 20.37 23.44
N LEU A 573 8.24 20.30 24.72
CA LEU A 573 9.01 19.57 25.72
C LEU A 573 9.08 18.07 25.44
N LEU A 574 7.94 17.48 25.04
CA LEU A 574 7.88 16.04 24.75
C LEU A 574 8.59 15.69 23.44
N ILE A 575 8.49 16.55 22.43
CA ILE A 575 9.21 16.35 21.16
C ILE A 575 10.72 16.48 21.37
N ARG A 576 11.18 17.51 22.09
CA ARG A 576 12.61 17.68 22.42
C ARG A 576 13.16 16.50 23.21
N LYS A 577 12.41 16.02 24.22
CA LYS A 577 12.79 14.83 24.98
C LYS A 577 12.98 13.60 24.08
N LYS A 578 12.05 13.34 23.16
CA LYS A 578 12.18 12.21 22.21
C LYS A 578 13.37 12.37 21.27
N TRP A 579 13.67 13.59 20.85
CA TRP A 579 14.86 13.88 20.04
C TRP A 579 16.15 13.62 20.81
N GLU A 580 16.25 14.05 22.06
CA GLU A 580 17.40 13.80 22.94
C GLU A 580 17.59 12.31 23.23
N GLU A 581 16.50 11.56 23.39
CA GLU A 581 16.55 10.09 23.53
C GLU A 581 17.05 9.40 22.25
N HIS A 582 16.82 10.00 21.09
CA HIS A 582 17.29 9.49 19.79
C HIS A 582 18.79 9.72 19.60
N LEU A 583 19.35 10.87 20.01
CA LEU A 583 20.76 11.22 19.89
C LEU A 583 21.66 10.32 20.75
#